data_0008316ea1697b6810fc2b9c0a4d7877
#
_entry.id   0008316ea1697b6810fc2b9c0a4d7877
#
_cell.length_a   1.000
_cell.length_b   1.000
_cell.length_c   1.000
_cell.angle_alpha   90.00
_cell.angle_beta   90.00
_cell.angle_gamma   90.00
#
_symmetry.space_group_name_H-M   'P 1'
#
loop_
_entity.id
_entity.type
_entity.pdbx_description
1 polymer ?
#
loop_
_entity_poly.entity_id
_entity_poly.type
_entity_poly.pdbx_seq_one_letter_code
_entity_poly.pdbx_strand_id
1 'polypeptide(L)'
;MNLLDSFQRYIDENDLATHDDRILLTVSGGVDSMVMLSLFTRCGYRVGVAHCNFQLRGAESDEDEVLVEDEAKKYGAAFYNRRFETKAEMERTGESMEMAARRLRYAWFDALSREHGYTAIAIAHHADDSIETFFINLLRGTGLRGLTGISTQVGKVIRPLLFASRKEILEYAVQNRIPFREDSSNRSTKYLRNKIRLGLIPRIREINPKFTSLMSRNLARLTDAQLFINHGIERIRSEAVTSDTGIDTIHLDRLDPAFPQGFVIYELLSSGYGFKGDVIDSLCHSLEQDATGRRFYARERVALIDRGKIVIAPIAPDDACLTTVRKGAPRSYCGNSVLYYEYCDIDTIKNFGVPENIAQVDADKLQFPLTLRRWRDGDWFVPFGMTGRKKVSDFLVDAKVSVAEKQRQFVLLSGDEIVWLVGRRIDDRYRLTPDTENVLRITKEIV
;
A
#
# COMPACT_ATOMS: atom_id res chain seq x y z
N MET A 1 -27.84 16.33 -26.81
CA MET A 1 -28.09 15.34 -25.76
C MET A 1 -28.07 16.09 -24.44
N ASN A 2 -29.04 15.90 -23.58
CA ASN A 2 -29.02 16.62 -22.31
C ASN A 2 -28.05 15.91 -21.31
N LEU A 3 -27.63 16.62 -20.27
CA LEU A 3 -26.68 16.09 -19.28
C LEU A 3 -27.22 14.84 -18.56
N LEU A 4 -28.54 14.76 -18.35
CA LEU A 4 -29.20 13.62 -17.69
C LEU A 4 -29.06 12.32 -18.49
N ASP A 5 -29.33 12.37 -19.83
CA ASP A 5 -29.19 11.20 -20.70
C ASP A 5 -27.72 10.75 -20.80
N SER A 6 -26.78 11.72 -20.83
CA SER A 6 -25.36 11.44 -20.86
C SER A 6 -24.88 10.81 -19.54
N PHE A 7 -25.44 11.24 -18.42
CA PHE A 7 -25.17 10.70 -17.09
C PHE A 7 -25.61 9.24 -16.97
N GLN A 8 -26.87 8.95 -17.36
CA GLN A 8 -27.38 7.57 -17.34
C GLN A 8 -26.54 6.65 -18.18
N ARG A 9 -26.25 7.06 -19.42
CA ARG A 9 -25.38 6.28 -20.32
C ARG A 9 -24.01 6.04 -19.73
N TYR A 10 -23.39 7.06 -19.13
CA TYR A 10 -22.06 6.95 -18.55
C TYR A 10 -22.02 5.95 -17.38
N ILE A 11 -23.05 5.93 -16.54
CA ILE A 11 -23.18 4.94 -15.46
C ILE A 11 -23.29 3.53 -16.06
N ASP A 12 -24.12 3.34 -17.05
CA ASP A 12 -24.37 2.04 -17.69
C ASP A 12 -23.12 1.53 -18.44
N GLU A 13 -22.48 2.37 -19.25
CA GLU A 13 -21.28 2.00 -20.03
C GLU A 13 -20.04 1.68 -19.15
N ASN A 14 -19.98 2.18 -17.91
CA ASN A 14 -18.88 1.94 -16.99
C ASN A 14 -19.25 1.04 -15.81
N ASP A 15 -20.43 0.42 -15.82
CA ASP A 15 -20.94 -0.47 -14.76
C ASP A 15 -20.79 0.13 -13.35
N LEU A 16 -21.06 1.45 -13.21
CA LEU A 16 -20.80 2.16 -11.94
C LEU A 16 -21.85 1.88 -10.87
N ALA A 17 -23.10 1.69 -11.26
CA ALA A 17 -24.21 1.40 -10.35
C ALA A 17 -25.42 0.87 -11.11
N THR A 18 -26.25 0.09 -10.42
CA THR A 18 -27.57 -0.37 -10.86
C THR A 18 -28.68 0.29 -10.02
N HIS A 19 -29.93 0.15 -10.45
CA HIS A 19 -31.08 0.65 -9.67
C HIS A 19 -31.33 -0.13 -8.36
N ASP A 20 -30.75 -1.31 -8.19
CA ASP A 20 -30.78 -2.09 -6.95
C ASP A 20 -29.77 -1.60 -5.92
N ASP A 21 -28.75 -0.88 -6.36
CA ASP A 21 -27.70 -0.35 -5.51
C ASP A 21 -28.22 0.78 -4.59
N ARG A 22 -27.61 0.86 -3.41
CA ARG A 22 -27.75 2.00 -2.49
C ARG A 22 -26.50 2.84 -2.57
N ILE A 23 -26.63 4.09 -3.03
CA ILE A 23 -25.48 4.94 -3.34
C ILE A 23 -25.39 6.06 -2.30
N LEU A 24 -24.23 6.20 -1.65
CA LEU A 24 -23.92 7.32 -0.77
C LEU A 24 -23.33 8.47 -1.59
N LEU A 25 -24.07 9.56 -1.74
CA LEU A 25 -23.61 10.76 -2.44
C LEU A 25 -22.86 11.67 -1.49
N THR A 26 -21.64 12.07 -1.84
CA THR A 26 -20.85 13.03 -1.07
C THR A 26 -21.16 14.44 -1.57
N VAL A 27 -21.91 15.21 -0.78
CA VAL A 27 -22.44 16.52 -1.21
C VAL A 27 -21.83 17.63 -0.35
N SER A 28 -21.09 18.54 -1.00
CA SER A 28 -20.43 19.67 -0.32
C SER A 28 -21.23 20.98 -0.34
N GLY A 29 -22.33 21.05 -1.08
CA GLY A 29 -23.06 22.31 -1.35
C GLY A 29 -22.59 23.04 -2.61
N GLY A 30 -21.43 22.67 -3.19
CA GLY A 30 -20.94 23.21 -4.45
C GLY A 30 -21.68 22.65 -5.67
N VAL A 31 -21.64 23.41 -6.80
CA VAL A 31 -22.43 23.12 -8.01
C VAL A 31 -22.30 21.67 -8.48
N ASP A 32 -21.08 21.12 -8.51
CA ASP A 32 -20.83 19.78 -9.04
C ASP A 32 -21.54 18.71 -8.21
N SER A 33 -21.46 18.82 -6.89
CA SER A 33 -22.11 17.88 -5.95
C SER A 33 -23.63 18.01 -5.90
N MET A 34 -24.16 19.25 -6.02
CA MET A 34 -25.59 19.49 -6.05
C MET A 34 -26.21 19.00 -7.37
N VAL A 35 -25.51 19.15 -8.49
CA VAL A 35 -25.93 18.58 -9.78
C VAL A 35 -25.88 17.04 -9.73
N MET A 36 -24.85 16.44 -9.14
CA MET A 36 -24.78 15.00 -8.93
C MET A 36 -25.99 14.46 -8.14
N LEU A 37 -26.37 15.13 -7.05
CA LEU A 37 -27.56 14.78 -6.27
C LEU A 37 -28.82 14.81 -7.13
N SER A 38 -29.02 15.91 -7.90
CA SER A 38 -30.17 16.05 -8.80
C SER A 38 -30.21 14.96 -9.88
N LEU A 39 -29.07 14.63 -10.49
CA LEU A 39 -29.01 13.62 -11.56
C LEU A 39 -29.37 12.23 -11.04
N PHE A 40 -28.77 11.78 -9.94
CA PHE A 40 -29.07 10.47 -9.35
C PHE A 40 -30.55 10.34 -8.95
N THR A 41 -31.10 11.36 -8.31
CA THR A 41 -32.49 11.33 -7.86
C THR A 41 -33.48 11.35 -9.04
N ARG A 42 -33.17 12.11 -10.10
CA ARG A 42 -34.02 12.18 -11.31
C ARG A 42 -33.93 10.89 -12.14
N CYS A 43 -32.82 10.18 -12.08
CA CYS A 43 -32.69 8.86 -12.71
C CYS A 43 -33.27 7.74 -11.82
N GLY A 44 -33.84 8.03 -10.64
CA GLY A 44 -34.52 7.05 -9.81
C GLY A 44 -33.62 6.11 -8.99
N TYR A 45 -32.35 6.46 -8.77
CA TYR A 45 -31.45 5.69 -7.92
C TYR A 45 -31.79 5.86 -6.44
N ARG A 46 -31.51 4.82 -5.63
CA ARG A 46 -31.67 4.87 -4.17
C ARG A 46 -30.43 5.53 -3.53
N VAL A 47 -30.60 6.75 -3.06
CA VAL A 47 -29.48 7.56 -2.57
C VAL A 47 -29.58 7.95 -1.11
N GLY A 48 -28.44 8.09 -0.45
CA GLY A 48 -28.26 8.83 0.78
C GLY A 48 -27.24 9.95 0.56
N VAL A 49 -27.30 11.00 1.34
CA VAL A 49 -26.46 12.20 1.23
C VAL A 49 -25.56 12.31 2.45
N ALA A 50 -24.24 12.38 2.22
CA ALA A 50 -23.25 12.62 3.26
C ALA A 50 -22.59 14.00 3.06
N HIS A 51 -22.69 14.85 4.09
CA HIS A 51 -22.08 16.18 4.13
C HIS A 51 -21.00 16.27 5.21
N CYS A 52 -19.80 16.77 4.83
CA CYS A 52 -18.69 17.00 5.76
C CYS A 52 -18.56 18.49 6.04
N ASN A 53 -18.80 18.91 7.27
CA ASN A 53 -18.51 20.25 7.74
C ASN A 53 -17.15 20.27 8.48
N PHE A 54 -16.13 20.83 7.83
CA PHE A 54 -14.77 20.90 8.40
C PHE A 54 -14.54 22.14 9.29
N GLN A 55 -15.58 22.97 9.49
CA GLN A 55 -15.55 24.19 10.29
C GLN A 55 -14.43 25.18 9.92
N LEU A 56 -14.01 25.18 8.64
CA LEU A 56 -12.89 25.99 8.17
C LEU A 56 -13.28 27.40 7.75
N ARG A 57 -14.59 27.66 7.50
CA ARG A 57 -15.12 28.93 6.99
C ARG A 57 -16.21 29.54 7.90
N GLY A 58 -16.31 29.07 9.15
CA GLY A 58 -17.32 29.58 10.10
C GLY A 58 -18.75 29.46 9.54
N ALA A 59 -19.51 30.57 9.56
CA ALA A 59 -20.93 30.60 9.13
C ALA A 59 -21.16 30.08 7.70
N GLU A 60 -20.23 30.30 6.75
CA GLU A 60 -20.37 29.76 5.38
C GLU A 60 -20.45 28.22 5.36
N SER A 61 -19.71 27.55 6.24
CA SER A 61 -19.75 26.08 6.34
C SER A 61 -21.08 25.57 6.91
N ASP A 62 -21.69 26.32 7.83
CA ASP A 62 -23.02 25.99 8.40
C ASP A 62 -24.12 26.24 7.38
N GLU A 63 -24.02 27.31 6.57
CA GLU A 63 -24.99 27.60 5.49
C GLU A 63 -24.93 26.54 4.39
N ASP A 64 -23.74 26.00 4.08
CA ASP A 64 -23.59 24.87 3.14
C ASP A 64 -24.27 23.62 3.69
N GLU A 65 -24.14 23.33 4.99
CA GLU A 65 -24.80 22.20 5.67
C GLU A 65 -26.31 22.31 5.56
N VAL A 66 -26.89 23.47 5.86
CA VAL A 66 -28.34 23.74 5.76
C VAL A 66 -28.85 23.56 4.33
N LEU A 67 -28.12 24.11 3.33
CA LEU A 67 -28.48 23.97 1.93
C LEU A 67 -28.55 22.50 1.50
N VAL A 68 -27.56 21.71 1.87
CA VAL A 68 -27.48 20.29 1.50
C VAL A 68 -28.58 19.48 2.21
N GLU A 69 -28.85 19.79 3.48
CA GLU A 69 -29.93 19.14 4.24
C GLU A 69 -31.32 19.40 3.61
N ASP A 70 -31.59 20.64 3.23
CA ASP A 70 -32.86 21.02 2.62
C ASP A 70 -33.08 20.33 1.26
N GLU A 71 -32.06 20.30 0.42
CA GLU A 71 -32.16 19.60 -0.87
C GLU A 71 -32.25 18.07 -0.69
N ALA A 72 -31.54 17.48 0.28
CA ALA A 72 -31.68 16.05 0.59
C ALA A 72 -33.12 15.72 1.02
N LYS A 73 -33.72 16.53 1.89
CA LYS A 73 -35.13 16.40 2.30
C LYS A 73 -36.09 16.51 1.13
N LYS A 74 -35.88 17.49 0.26
CA LYS A 74 -36.72 17.73 -0.93
C LYS A 74 -36.73 16.51 -1.87
N TYR A 75 -35.61 15.80 -1.99
CA TYR A 75 -35.47 14.58 -2.80
C TYR A 75 -35.82 13.29 -2.01
N GLY A 76 -36.20 13.39 -0.73
CA GLY A 76 -36.50 12.22 0.11
C GLY A 76 -35.29 11.33 0.41
N ALA A 77 -34.09 11.88 0.31
CA ALA A 77 -32.83 11.16 0.58
C ALA A 77 -32.48 11.23 2.08
N ALA A 78 -31.94 10.13 2.63
CA ALA A 78 -31.41 10.15 3.99
C ALA A 78 -30.21 11.11 4.05
N PHE A 79 -30.18 11.98 5.06
CA PHE A 79 -29.11 12.97 5.24
C PHE A 79 -28.25 12.61 6.44
N TYR A 80 -26.96 12.60 6.23
CA TYR A 80 -25.92 12.39 7.25
C TYR A 80 -24.97 13.57 7.22
N ASN A 81 -24.71 14.17 8.35
CA ASN A 81 -23.70 15.21 8.49
C ASN A 81 -22.66 14.83 9.54
N ARG A 82 -21.46 15.36 9.39
CA ARG A 82 -20.41 15.26 10.39
C ARG A 82 -19.58 16.53 10.42
N ARG A 83 -19.46 17.10 11.60
CA ARG A 83 -18.56 18.21 11.90
C ARG A 83 -17.24 17.65 12.38
N PHE A 84 -16.14 18.14 11.80
CA PHE A 84 -14.79 17.65 12.08
C PHE A 84 -13.94 18.72 12.76
N GLU A 85 -13.29 18.36 13.85
CA GLU A 85 -12.27 19.19 14.52
C GLU A 85 -10.93 19.09 13.77
N THR A 86 -10.89 19.59 12.53
CA THR A 86 -9.78 19.38 11.60
C THR A 86 -8.47 19.94 12.13
N LYS A 87 -8.50 21.08 12.84
CA LYS A 87 -7.29 21.71 13.42
C LYS A 87 -6.66 20.85 14.51
N ALA A 88 -7.47 20.34 15.44
CA ALA A 88 -7.01 19.45 16.50
C ALA A 88 -6.39 18.16 15.93
N GLU A 89 -6.97 17.63 14.84
CA GLU A 89 -6.45 16.44 14.17
C GLU A 89 -5.13 16.68 13.46
N MET A 90 -4.94 17.85 12.85
CA MET A 90 -3.64 18.27 12.27
C MET A 90 -2.54 18.36 13.33
N GLU A 91 -2.84 18.96 14.48
CA GLU A 91 -1.90 19.08 15.60
C GLU A 91 -1.51 17.70 16.13
N ARG A 92 -2.45 16.76 16.21
CA ARG A 92 -2.23 15.40 16.68
C ARG A 92 -1.36 14.55 15.72
N THR A 93 -1.56 14.71 14.40
CA THR A 93 -0.94 13.83 13.38
C THR A 93 0.25 14.45 12.65
N GLY A 94 0.43 15.78 12.72
CA GLY A 94 1.41 16.51 11.91
C GLY A 94 1.08 16.59 10.42
N GLU A 95 -0.13 16.15 10.01
CA GLU A 95 -0.58 16.17 8.61
C GLU A 95 -0.92 17.61 8.16
N SER A 96 -0.83 17.84 6.84
CA SER A 96 -1.41 19.06 6.27
C SER A 96 -2.94 19.05 6.40
N MET A 97 -3.57 20.24 6.39
CA MET A 97 -5.03 20.39 6.44
C MET A 97 -5.74 19.55 5.37
N GLU A 98 -5.22 19.56 4.15
CA GLU A 98 -5.79 18.81 3.02
C GLU A 98 -5.72 17.29 3.25
N MET A 99 -4.59 16.79 3.77
CA MET A 99 -4.40 15.37 4.08
C MET A 99 -5.30 14.92 5.23
N ALA A 100 -5.35 15.69 6.32
CA ALA A 100 -6.20 15.39 7.47
C ALA A 100 -7.69 15.39 7.08
N ALA A 101 -8.16 16.42 6.39
CA ALA A 101 -9.53 16.52 5.89
C ALA A 101 -9.89 15.37 4.93
N ARG A 102 -8.96 15.00 4.04
CA ARG A 102 -9.16 13.88 3.12
C ARG A 102 -9.27 12.55 3.88
N ARG A 103 -8.36 12.26 4.79
CA ARG A 103 -8.36 11.02 5.60
C ARG A 103 -9.64 10.89 6.43
N LEU A 104 -10.03 11.95 7.15
CA LEU A 104 -11.24 11.98 7.96
C LEU A 104 -12.50 11.73 7.13
N ARG A 105 -12.58 12.38 5.96
CA ARG A 105 -13.69 12.24 5.01
C ARG A 105 -13.89 10.80 4.57
N TYR A 106 -12.83 10.18 4.03
CA TYR A 106 -12.93 8.82 3.51
C TYR A 106 -13.18 7.77 4.59
N ALA A 107 -12.57 7.93 5.77
CA ALA A 107 -12.82 7.05 6.90
C ALA A 107 -14.29 7.11 7.35
N TRP A 108 -14.91 8.30 7.35
CA TRP A 108 -16.31 8.45 7.70
C TRP A 108 -17.26 7.91 6.62
N PHE A 109 -16.98 8.16 5.35
CA PHE A 109 -17.79 7.61 4.26
C PHE A 109 -17.78 6.07 4.24
N ASP A 110 -16.63 5.48 4.50
CA ASP A 110 -16.50 4.02 4.60
C ASP A 110 -17.26 3.46 5.82
N ALA A 111 -17.24 4.15 6.97
CA ALA A 111 -18.04 3.79 8.13
C ALA A 111 -19.54 3.85 7.83
N LEU A 112 -20.04 4.98 7.25
CA LEU A 112 -21.44 5.11 6.84
C LEU A 112 -21.86 4.05 5.82
N SER A 113 -20.98 3.76 4.84
CA SER A 113 -21.26 2.74 3.83
C SER A 113 -21.47 1.37 4.47
N ARG A 114 -20.68 1.02 5.49
CA ARG A 114 -20.82 -0.26 6.21
C ARG A 114 -22.06 -0.28 7.11
N GLU A 115 -22.28 0.78 7.86
CA GLU A 115 -23.37 0.88 8.84
C GLU A 115 -24.76 0.84 8.18
N HIS A 116 -24.91 1.54 7.05
CA HIS A 116 -26.20 1.70 6.37
C HIS A 116 -26.33 0.86 5.09
N GLY A 117 -25.34 0.01 4.76
CA GLY A 117 -25.40 -0.90 3.61
C GLY A 117 -25.34 -0.20 2.25
N TYR A 118 -24.57 0.89 2.11
CA TYR A 118 -24.32 1.50 0.82
C TYR A 118 -23.31 0.67 0.03
N THR A 119 -23.63 0.39 -1.23
CA THR A 119 -22.79 -0.43 -2.14
C THR A 119 -21.75 0.43 -2.86
N ALA A 120 -22.07 1.71 -3.11
CA ALA A 120 -21.19 2.66 -3.75
C ALA A 120 -21.16 4.02 -3.02
N ILE A 121 -20.04 4.76 -3.18
CA ILE A 121 -19.83 6.11 -2.68
C ILE A 121 -19.53 7.00 -3.89
N ALA A 122 -20.44 7.93 -4.23
CA ALA A 122 -20.28 8.80 -5.38
C ALA A 122 -19.62 10.14 -4.99
N ILE A 123 -18.58 10.53 -5.75
CA ILE A 123 -17.87 11.79 -5.60
C ILE A 123 -17.99 12.58 -6.90
N ALA A 124 -18.33 13.87 -6.81
CA ALA A 124 -18.62 14.75 -7.93
C ALA A 124 -17.34 15.30 -8.64
N HIS A 125 -16.35 14.44 -8.91
CA HIS A 125 -15.25 14.82 -9.78
C HIS A 125 -15.71 14.84 -11.24
N HIS A 126 -15.26 15.84 -11.99
CA HIS A 126 -15.64 16.07 -13.39
C HIS A 126 -14.42 16.08 -14.33
N ALA A 127 -14.63 16.22 -15.64
CA ALA A 127 -13.58 16.15 -16.66
C ALA A 127 -12.42 17.14 -16.41
N ASP A 128 -12.74 18.36 -15.97
CA ASP A 128 -11.69 19.36 -15.69
C ASP A 128 -10.79 18.94 -14.51
N ASP A 129 -11.33 18.28 -13.46
CA ASP A 129 -10.52 17.74 -12.36
C ASP A 129 -9.55 16.65 -12.84
N SER A 130 -9.97 15.84 -13.81
CA SER A 130 -9.13 14.82 -14.43
C SER A 130 -7.99 15.44 -15.21
N ILE A 131 -8.27 16.51 -15.94
CA ILE A 131 -7.25 17.30 -16.69
C ILE A 131 -6.27 17.96 -15.71
N GLU A 132 -6.75 18.56 -14.63
CA GLU A 132 -5.89 19.12 -13.59
C GLU A 132 -4.97 18.07 -12.98
N THR A 133 -5.50 16.87 -12.71
CA THR A 133 -4.74 15.74 -12.16
C THR A 133 -3.67 15.27 -13.13
N PHE A 134 -3.97 15.20 -14.42
CA PHE A 134 -2.98 14.93 -15.47
C PHE A 134 -1.78 15.88 -15.37
N PHE A 135 -2.03 17.19 -15.36
CA PHE A 135 -0.95 18.19 -15.30
C PHE A 135 -0.18 18.15 -13.97
N ILE A 136 -0.86 17.93 -12.85
CA ILE A 136 -0.20 17.78 -11.54
C ILE A 136 0.78 16.60 -11.58
N ASN A 137 0.34 15.46 -12.11
CA ASN A 137 1.16 14.27 -12.18
C ASN A 137 2.30 14.41 -13.21
N LEU A 138 2.03 15.02 -14.37
CA LEU A 138 3.05 15.34 -15.38
C LEU A 138 4.19 16.18 -14.79
N LEU A 139 3.85 17.23 -14.04
CA LEU A 139 4.83 18.12 -13.40
C LEU A 139 5.62 17.45 -12.25
N ARG A 140 5.08 16.38 -11.68
CA ARG A 140 5.76 15.62 -10.62
C ARG A 140 6.67 14.51 -11.15
N GLY A 141 6.58 14.21 -12.44
CA GLY A 141 7.18 13.04 -13.04
C GLY A 141 6.38 11.78 -12.70
N THR A 142 5.89 11.09 -13.71
CA THR A 142 5.06 9.89 -13.54
C THR A 142 5.15 9.00 -14.78
N GLY A 143 4.91 7.69 -14.58
CA GLY A 143 4.64 6.76 -15.67
C GLY A 143 3.23 6.93 -16.25
N LEU A 144 2.89 6.11 -17.25
CA LEU A 144 1.62 6.17 -17.97
C LEU A 144 0.40 6.15 -17.03
N ARG A 145 0.42 5.32 -15.99
CA ARG A 145 -0.65 5.22 -14.98
C ARG A 145 -1.04 6.57 -14.37
N GLY A 146 -0.06 7.41 -14.06
CA GLY A 146 -0.35 8.73 -13.50
C GLY A 146 -0.90 9.72 -14.51
N LEU A 147 -0.72 9.47 -15.82
CA LEU A 147 -1.20 10.30 -16.91
C LEU A 147 -2.64 9.95 -17.35
N THR A 148 -3.27 8.93 -16.80
CA THR A 148 -4.67 8.57 -17.13
C THR A 148 -5.71 9.49 -16.45
N GLY A 149 -5.26 10.45 -15.62
CA GLY A 149 -6.15 11.35 -14.89
C GLY A 149 -6.77 10.68 -13.65
N ILE A 150 -8.07 10.87 -13.46
CA ILE A 150 -8.83 10.31 -12.33
C ILE A 150 -9.59 9.08 -12.80
N SER A 151 -9.41 7.94 -12.11
CA SER A 151 -10.16 6.70 -12.41
C SER A 151 -11.65 6.87 -12.16
N THR A 152 -12.49 6.27 -12.99
CA THR A 152 -13.96 6.25 -12.85
C THR A 152 -14.40 5.57 -11.57
N GLN A 153 -13.69 4.50 -11.18
CA GLN A 153 -13.97 3.73 -9.98
C GLN A 153 -12.69 3.29 -9.26
N VAL A 154 -12.71 3.29 -7.93
CA VAL A 154 -11.67 2.69 -7.08
C VAL A 154 -12.37 2.07 -5.86
N GLY A 155 -12.41 0.75 -5.80
CA GLY A 155 -13.19 0.02 -4.80
C GLY A 155 -14.66 0.44 -4.85
N LYS A 156 -15.22 0.89 -3.74
CA LYS A 156 -16.61 1.39 -3.67
C LYS A 156 -16.79 2.84 -4.16
N VAL A 157 -15.70 3.57 -4.38
CA VAL A 157 -15.77 4.99 -4.77
C VAL A 157 -15.95 5.12 -6.27
N ILE A 158 -17.07 5.70 -6.71
CA ILE A 158 -17.41 5.99 -8.10
C ILE A 158 -17.38 7.49 -8.40
N ARG A 159 -17.13 7.87 -9.64
CA ARG A 159 -17.05 9.27 -10.10
C ARG A 159 -17.91 9.48 -11.34
N PRO A 160 -19.20 9.63 -11.13
CA PRO A 160 -20.20 9.57 -12.21
C PRO A 160 -20.26 10.83 -13.09
N LEU A 161 -19.51 11.90 -12.75
CA LEU A 161 -19.48 13.14 -13.55
C LEU A 161 -18.20 13.32 -14.38
N LEU A 162 -17.29 12.32 -14.43
CA LEU A 162 -16.03 12.46 -15.18
C LEU A 162 -16.20 12.66 -16.70
N PHE A 163 -17.36 12.33 -17.25
CA PHE A 163 -17.69 12.61 -18.66
C PHE A 163 -17.99 14.08 -18.93
N ALA A 164 -18.46 14.82 -17.93
CA ALA A 164 -18.97 16.18 -18.07
C ALA A 164 -17.90 17.23 -17.75
N SER A 165 -17.87 18.31 -18.52
CA SER A 165 -17.11 19.51 -18.18
C SER A 165 -17.80 20.33 -17.10
N ARG A 166 -17.02 21.12 -16.33
CA ARG A 166 -17.58 22.06 -15.35
C ARG A 166 -18.58 23.04 -16.00
N LYS A 167 -18.36 23.44 -17.25
CA LYS A 167 -19.27 24.31 -18.00
C LYS A 167 -20.63 23.65 -18.19
N GLU A 168 -20.69 22.41 -18.66
CA GLU A 168 -21.94 21.66 -18.85
C GLU A 168 -22.69 21.44 -17.53
N ILE A 169 -21.94 21.17 -16.44
CA ILE A 169 -22.52 21.02 -15.10
C ILE A 169 -23.18 22.33 -14.64
N LEU A 170 -22.48 23.47 -14.80
CA LEU A 170 -23.01 24.78 -14.42
C LEU A 170 -24.22 25.16 -15.28
N GLU A 171 -24.18 24.95 -16.59
CA GLU A 171 -25.31 25.18 -17.48
C GLU A 171 -26.53 24.35 -17.08
N TYR A 172 -26.35 23.08 -16.71
CA TYR A 172 -27.42 22.23 -16.22
C TYR A 172 -27.98 22.72 -14.88
N ALA A 173 -27.14 23.18 -13.95
CA ALA A 173 -27.58 23.73 -12.68
C ALA A 173 -28.47 24.95 -12.87
N VAL A 174 -28.07 25.89 -13.74
CA VAL A 174 -28.85 27.10 -14.05
C VAL A 174 -30.19 26.77 -14.72
N GLN A 175 -30.15 25.91 -15.75
CA GLN A 175 -31.36 25.50 -16.49
C GLN A 175 -32.39 24.80 -15.60
N ASN A 176 -31.95 24.00 -14.63
CA ASN A 176 -32.83 23.26 -13.73
C ASN A 176 -33.06 23.96 -12.37
N ARG A 177 -32.53 25.18 -12.20
CA ARG A 177 -32.65 25.98 -10.97
C ARG A 177 -32.19 25.23 -9.73
N ILE A 178 -31.09 24.49 -9.85
CA ILE A 178 -30.48 23.76 -8.74
C ILE A 178 -29.73 24.78 -7.88
N PRO A 179 -30.05 24.90 -6.59
CA PRO A 179 -29.32 25.80 -5.72
C PRO A 179 -27.94 25.25 -5.40
N PHE A 180 -26.94 26.13 -5.37
CA PHE A 180 -25.57 25.79 -4.98
C PHE A 180 -24.87 27.04 -4.43
N ARG A 181 -23.74 26.81 -3.73
CA ARG A 181 -22.89 27.90 -3.21
C ARG A 181 -21.49 27.80 -3.81
N GLU A 182 -20.88 28.95 -4.07
CA GLU A 182 -19.47 28.98 -4.53
C GLU A 182 -18.54 29.00 -3.32
N ASP A 183 -17.54 28.12 -3.34
CA ASP A 183 -16.48 28.10 -2.32
C ASP A 183 -15.49 29.23 -2.58
N SER A 184 -15.42 30.20 -1.66
CA SER A 184 -14.52 31.35 -1.71
C SER A 184 -13.03 30.96 -1.79
N SER A 185 -12.64 29.77 -1.27
CA SER A 185 -11.28 29.26 -1.29
C SER A 185 -10.78 28.86 -2.69
N ASN A 186 -11.68 28.65 -3.65
CA ASN A 186 -11.33 28.32 -5.04
C ASN A 186 -10.53 29.41 -5.78
N ARG A 187 -10.50 30.64 -5.27
CA ARG A 187 -9.78 31.79 -5.87
C ARG A 187 -8.30 31.87 -5.43
N SER A 188 -7.89 31.10 -4.44
CA SER A 188 -6.53 31.17 -3.90
C SER A 188 -5.52 30.42 -4.81
N THR A 189 -4.49 31.09 -5.29
CA THR A 189 -3.40 30.49 -6.11
C THR A 189 -2.29 29.84 -5.26
N LYS A 190 -2.50 29.68 -3.95
CA LYS A 190 -1.51 29.04 -3.06
C LYS A 190 -1.21 27.60 -3.44
N TYR A 191 -2.19 26.86 -3.95
CA TYR A 191 -2.10 25.45 -4.26
C TYR A 191 -1.78 25.21 -5.73
N LEU A 192 -0.98 24.16 -6.04
CA LEU A 192 -0.59 23.79 -7.40
C LEU A 192 -1.81 23.56 -8.31
N ARG A 193 -2.86 22.89 -7.80
CA ARG A 193 -4.10 22.67 -8.54
C ARG A 193 -4.75 23.96 -9.00
N ASN A 194 -4.82 24.97 -8.13
CA ASN A 194 -5.39 26.26 -8.47
C ASN A 194 -4.50 27.05 -9.46
N LYS A 195 -3.16 26.93 -9.38
CA LYS A 195 -2.26 27.50 -10.39
C LYS A 195 -2.51 26.92 -11.78
N ILE A 196 -2.73 25.61 -11.85
CA ILE A 196 -3.05 24.93 -13.12
C ILE A 196 -4.44 25.37 -13.61
N ARG A 197 -5.45 25.33 -12.74
CA ARG A 197 -6.85 25.69 -13.05
C ARG A 197 -6.99 27.13 -13.54
N LEU A 198 -6.35 28.08 -12.84
CA LEU A 198 -6.52 29.52 -13.10
C LEU A 198 -5.47 30.11 -14.02
N GLY A 199 -4.29 29.50 -14.14
CA GLY A 199 -3.18 30.03 -14.93
C GLY A 199 -2.90 29.25 -16.21
N LEU A 200 -2.76 27.93 -16.16
CA LEU A 200 -2.34 27.12 -17.29
C LEU A 200 -3.50 26.75 -18.23
N ILE A 201 -4.56 26.15 -17.71
CA ILE A 201 -5.69 25.64 -18.50
C ILE A 201 -6.38 26.74 -19.29
N PRO A 202 -6.65 27.96 -18.76
CA PRO A 202 -7.24 29.03 -19.55
C PRO A 202 -6.40 29.43 -20.76
N ARG A 203 -5.08 29.52 -20.61
CA ARG A 203 -4.17 29.86 -21.71
C ARG A 203 -4.17 28.80 -22.81
N ILE A 204 -4.24 27.52 -22.44
CA ILE A 204 -4.35 26.42 -23.42
C ILE A 204 -5.69 26.53 -24.19
N ARG A 205 -6.78 26.90 -23.47
CA ARG A 205 -8.11 27.09 -24.09
C ARG A 205 -8.16 28.30 -25.03
N GLU A 206 -7.38 29.36 -24.79
CA GLU A 206 -7.21 30.46 -25.71
C GLU A 206 -6.57 29.97 -27.02
N ILE A 207 -5.59 29.08 -26.96
CA ILE A 207 -4.94 28.49 -28.15
C ILE A 207 -5.90 27.51 -28.83
N ASN A 208 -6.60 26.68 -28.07
CA ASN A 208 -7.54 25.71 -28.61
C ASN A 208 -8.83 25.63 -27.78
N PRO A 209 -9.92 26.28 -28.19
CA PRO A 209 -11.20 26.27 -27.47
C PRO A 209 -11.81 24.88 -27.27
N LYS A 210 -11.43 23.88 -28.09
CA LYS A 210 -11.86 22.49 -27.96
C LYS A 210 -10.96 21.65 -27.00
N PHE A 211 -10.01 22.29 -26.32
CA PHE A 211 -9.01 21.62 -25.50
C PHE A 211 -9.62 20.62 -24.51
N THR A 212 -10.66 20.99 -23.75
CA THR A 212 -11.27 20.12 -22.75
C THR A 212 -11.77 18.82 -23.38
N SER A 213 -12.52 18.88 -24.46
CA SER A 213 -13.05 17.68 -25.13
C SER A 213 -11.96 16.82 -25.79
N LEU A 214 -10.91 17.47 -26.32
CA LEU A 214 -9.75 16.77 -26.89
C LEU A 214 -8.96 16.05 -25.79
N MET A 215 -8.73 16.73 -24.67
CA MET A 215 -7.99 16.17 -23.55
C MET A 215 -8.73 15.01 -22.89
N SER A 216 -10.06 15.10 -22.72
CA SER A 216 -10.88 13.98 -22.23
C SER A 216 -10.74 12.74 -23.12
N ARG A 217 -10.74 12.91 -24.44
CA ARG A 217 -10.49 11.79 -25.38
C ARG A 217 -9.07 11.23 -25.28
N ASN A 218 -8.08 12.09 -25.07
CA ASN A 218 -6.70 11.65 -24.90
C ASN A 218 -6.55 10.85 -23.58
N LEU A 219 -7.16 11.31 -22.50
CA LEU A 219 -7.18 10.59 -21.22
C LEU A 219 -7.85 9.21 -21.35
N ALA A 220 -8.97 9.11 -22.09
CA ALA A 220 -9.60 7.83 -22.37
C ALA A 220 -8.64 6.87 -23.10
N ARG A 221 -7.97 7.34 -24.16
CA ARG A 221 -6.98 6.52 -24.90
C ARG A 221 -5.79 6.10 -24.04
N LEU A 222 -5.31 6.97 -23.15
CA LEU A 222 -4.25 6.63 -22.21
C LEU A 222 -4.73 5.58 -21.19
N THR A 223 -6.01 5.67 -20.77
CA THR A 223 -6.64 4.67 -19.90
C THR A 223 -6.74 3.30 -20.60
N ASP A 224 -7.18 3.28 -21.87
CA ASP A 224 -7.25 2.04 -22.67
C ASP A 224 -5.86 1.42 -22.84
N ALA A 225 -4.84 2.23 -23.13
CA ALA A 225 -3.45 1.76 -23.22
C ALA A 225 -2.95 1.20 -21.89
N GLN A 226 -3.28 1.85 -20.77
CA GLN A 226 -2.91 1.34 -19.44
C GLN A 226 -3.62 0.04 -19.09
N LEU A 227 -4.89 -0.13 -19.48
CA LEU A 227 -5.62 -1.39 -19.30
C LEU A 227 -4.94 -2.52 -20.09
N PHE A 228 -4.58 -2.26 -21.36
CA PHE A 228 -3.84 -3.22 -22.17
C PHE A 228 -2.51 -3.63 -21.53
N ILE A 229 -1.74 -2.65 -21.04
CA ILE A 229 -0.48 -2.89 -20.31
C ILE A 229 -0.74 -3.72 -19.06
N ASN A 230 -1.75 -3.37 -18.25
CA ASN A 230 -2.07 -4.11 -17.03
C ASN A 230 -2.32 -5.60 -17.31
N HIS A 231 -3.10 -5.93 -18.35
CA HIS A 231 -3.33 -7.32 -18.76
C HIS A 231 -2.05 -8.02 -19.17
N GLY A 232 -1.18 -7.35 -19.93
CA GLY A 232 0.14 -7.86 -20.30
C GLY A 232 1.04 -8.13 -19.09
N ILE A 233 1.08 -7.18 -18.16
CA ILE A 233 1.89 -7.29 -16.93
C ILE A 233 1.38 -8.39 -16.00
N GLU A 234 0.06 -8.59 -15.87
CA GLU A 234 -0.48 -9.70 -15.07
C GLU A 234 -0.12 -11.08 -15.67
N ARG A 235 -0.10 -11.19 -16.99
CA ARG A 235 0.39 -12.40 -17.67
C ARG A 235 1.88 -12.62 -17.36
N ILE A 236 2.72 -11.60 -17.54
CA ILE A 236 4.15 -11.67 -17.21
C ILE A 236 4.35 -12.02 -15.74
N ARG A 237 3.56 -11.43 -14.83
CA ARG A 237 3.60 -11.74 -13.41
C ARG A 237 3.35 -13.23 -13.15
N SER A 238 2.34 -13.81 -13.77
CA SER A 238 2.01 -15.23 -13.58
C SER A 238 3.10 -16.18 -14.08
N GLU A 239 3.90 -15.77 -15.07
CA GLU A 239 4.97 -16.57 -15.67
C GLU A 239 6.33 -16.35 -14.96
N ALA A 240 6.64 -15.12 -14.58
CA ALA A 240 7.95 -14.72 -14.10
C ALA A 240 8.06 -14.50 -12.57
N VAL A 241 6.95 -14.43 -11.84
CA VAL A 241 6.96 -14.20 -10.39
C VAL A 241 6.54 -15.48 -9.66
N THR A 242 7.37 -15.90 -8.71
CA THR A 242 7.04 -16.98 -7.77
C THR A 242 6.88 -16.42 -6.37
N SER A 243 5.87 -16.91 -5.62
CA SER A 243 5.60 -16.51 -4.24
C SER A 243 5.83 -17.70 -3.31
N ASP A 244 6.61 -17.49 -2.26
CA ASP A 244 6.82 -18.46 -1.21
C ASP A 244 6.88 -17.75 0.15
N THR A 245 6.03 -18.18 1.09
CA THR A 245 5.98 -17.69 2.48
C THR A 245 6.02 -16.17 2.63
N GLY A 246 5.33 -15.44 1.71
CA GLY A 246 5.25 -13.96 1.69
C GLY A 246 6.49 -13.26 1.11
N ILE A 247 7.38 -14.02 0.46
CA ILE A 247 8.46 -13.51 -0.38
C ILE A 247 8.09 -13.76 -1.82
N ASP A 248 8.16 -12.71 -2.64
CA ASP A 248 7.99 -12.81 -4.08
C ASP A 248 9.34 -12.73 -4.77
N THR A 249 9.54 -13.55 -5.78
CA THR A 249 10.77 -13.57 -6.58
C THR A 249 10.43 -13.35 -8.04
N ILE A 250 10.94 -12.26 -8.61
CA ILE A 250 10.87 -11.99 -10.05
C ILE A 250 12.09 -12.66 -10.69
N HIS A 251 11.86 -13.61 -11.58
CA HIS A 251 12.87 -14.33 -12.34
C HIS A 251 13.16 -13.56 -13.63
N LEU A 252 14.32 -12.89 -13.72
CA LEU A 252 14.65 -12.06 -14.87
C LEU A 252 14.89 -12.88 -16.15
N ASP A 253 15.34 -14.13 -16.02
CA ASP A 253 15.52 -15.09 -17.10
C ASP A 253 14.21 -15.57 -17.75
N ARG A 254 13.07 -15.32 -17.11
CA ARG A 254 11.72 -15.62 -17.63
C ARG A 254 11.04 -14.42 -18.29
N LEU A 255 11.66 -13.24 -18.22
CA LEU A 255 11.14 -12.06 -18.90
C LEU A 255 11.46 -12.15 -20.40
N ASP A 256 10.45 -11.98 -21.24
CA ASP A 256 10.62 -11.97 -22.70
C ASP A 256 11.53 -10.77 -23.10
N PRO A 257 12.69 -11.02 -23.72
CA PRO A 257 13.63 -9.96 -24.13
C PRO A 257 13.08 -9.04 -25.23
N ALA A 258 11.97 -9.41 -25.90
CA ALA A 258 11.29 -8.55 -26.86
C ALA A 258 10.64 -7.33 -26.22
N PHE A 259 10.36 -7.36 -24.90
CA PHE A 259 9.82 -6.20 -24.18
C PHE A 259 10.92 -5.34 -23.57
N PRO A 260 10.71 -4.03 -23.41
CA PRO A 260 11.63 -3.16 -22.68
C PRO A 260 11.72 -3.60 -21.19
N GLN A 261 12.82 -4.26 -20.81
CA GLN A 261 12.98 -4.89 -19.50
C GLN A 261 12.78 -3.89 -18.34
N GLY A 262 13.37 -2.70 -18.43
CA GLY A 262 13.20 -1.65 -17.42
C GLY A 262 11.75 -1.24 -17.23
N PHE A 263 10.96 -1.18 -18.30
CA PHE A 263 9.52 -0.89 -18.22
C PHE A 263 8.74 -2.02 -17.55
N VAL A 264 9.02 -3.28 -17.91
CA VAL A 264 8.36 -4.45 -17.29
C VAL A 264 8.66 -4.47 -15.78
N ILE A 265 9.92 -4.28 -15.40
CA ILE A 265 10.33 -4.23 -13.99
C ILE A 265 9.64 -3.06 -13.28
N TYR A 266 9.57 -1.88 -13.93
CA TYR A 266 8.87 -0.71 -13.39
C TYR A 266 7.40 -1.04 -13.09
N GLU A 267 6.67 -1.60 -14.02
CA GLU A 267 5.26 -1.92 -13.86
C GLU A 267 5.05 -3.03 -12.79
N LEU A 268 5.88 -4.06 -12.76
CA LEU A 268 5.81 -5.11 -11.74
C LEU A 268 6.05 -4.56 -10.33
N LEU A 269 7.04 -3.69 -10.14
CA LEU A 269 7.44 -3.18 -8.84
C LEU A 269 6.54 -2.04 -8.34
N SER A 270 6.18 -1.10 -9.22
CA SER A 270 5.35 0.05 -8.83
C SER A 270 3.93 -0.34 -8.49
N SER A 271 3.29 -1.20 -9.31
CA SER A 271 1.89 -1.60 -9.14
C SER A 271 1.70 -2.67 -8.07
N GLY A 272 2.61 -3.66 -8.02
CA GLY A 272 2.47 -4.80 -7.13
C GLY A 272 3.00 -4.56 -5.71
N TYR A 273 4.02 -3.70 -5.56
CA TYR A 273 4.78 -3.60 -4.32
C TYR A 273 5.00 -2.16 -3.82
N GLY A 274 4.53 -1.16 -4.56
CA GLY A 274 4.55 0.24 -4.12
C GLY A 274 5.93 0.90 -4.12
N PHE A 275 6.88 0.40 -4.93
CA PHE A 275 8.16 1.08 -5.12
C PHE A 275 7.98 2.36 -5.92
N LYS A 276 8.74 3.42 -5.56
CA LYS A 276 8.75 4.69 -6.28
C LYS A 276 9.64 4.62 -7.51
N GLY A 277 9.36 5.45 -8.52
CA GLY A 277 10.08 5.47 -9.78
C GLY A 277 11.59 5.64 -9.64
N ASP A 278 12.05 6.60 -8.83
CA ASP A 278 13.46 6.87 -8.55
C ASP A 278 14.19 5.65 -7.95
N VAL A 279 13.51 4.91 -7.08
CA VAL A 279 14.01 3.67 -6.48
C VAL A 279 14.11 2.56 -7.53
N ILE A 280 13.11 2.45 -8.41
CA ILE A 280 13.09 1.44 -9.48
C ILE A 280 14.16 1.75 -10.51
N ASP A 281 14.35 3.01 -10.90
CA ASP A 281 15.40 3.44 -11.82
C ASP A 281 16.80 3.08 -11.27
N SER A 282 17.02 3.33 -9.97
CA SER A 282 18.26 2.94 -9.28
C SER A 282 18.46 1.42 -9.24
N LEU A 283 17.37 0.66 -9.10
CA LEU A 283 17.41 -0.81 -9.14
C LEU A 283 17.75 -1.30 -10.54
N CYS A 284 17.10 -0.79 -11.59
CA CYS A 284 17.39 -1.15 -12.98
C CYS A 284 18.85 -0.85 -13.36
N HIS A 285 19.37 0.32 -12.99
CA HIS A 285 20.77 0.66 -13.21
C HIS A 285 21.73 -0.30 -12.48
N SER A 286 21.35 -0.79 -11.29
CA SER A 286 22.16 -1.75 -10.54
C SER A 286 22.12 -3.16 -11.14
N LEU A 287 21.03 -3.54 -11.81
CA LEU A 287 20.94 -4.79 -12.57
C LEU A 287 21.92 -4.80 -13.76
N GLU A 288 22.07 -3.66 -14.47
CA GLU A 288 23.03 -3.51 -15.56
C GLU A 288 24.49 -3.68 -15.10
N GLN A 289 24.78 -3.45 -13.81
CA GLN A 289 26.10 -3.54 -13.21
C GLN A 289 26.36 -4.87 -12.48
N ASP A 290 25.47 -5.85 -12.60
CA ASP A 290 25.54 -7.13 -11.86
C ASP A 290 25.72 -6.97 -10.33
N ALA A 291 25.14 -5.91 -9.75
CA ALA A 291 25.30 -5.54 -8.35
C ALA A 291 24.47 -6.45 -7.41
N THR A 292 24.81 -7.74 -7.37
CA THR A 292 24.19 -8.73 -6.48
C THR A 292 24.35 -8.31 -5.00
N GLY A 293 23.28 -8.45 -4.23
CA GLY A 293 23.24 -8.10 -2.80
C GLY A 293 22.74 -6.69 -2.49
N ARG A 294 22.52 -5.84 -3.51
CA ARG A 294 22.04 -4.48 -3.32
C ARG A 294 20.55 -4.47 -2.97
N ARG A 295 20.17 -3.60 -2.03
CA ARG A 295 18.81 -3.50 -1.48
C ARG A 295 18.14 -2.16 -1.84
N PHE A 296 16.84 -2.22 -2.10
CA PHE A 296 16.00 -1.08 -2.44
C PHE A 296 14.73 -1.11 -1.60
N TYR A 297 14.33 0.03 -1.05
CA TYR A 297 13.28 0.09 -0.04
C TYR A 297 12.04 0.79 -0.56
N ALA A 298 10.87 0.18 -0.34
CA ALA A 298 9.56 0.80 -0.38
C ALA A 298 9.06 1.00 1.08
N ARG A 299 7.82 1.45 1.25
CA ARG A 299 7.29 1.70 2.60
C ARG A 299 7.23 0.45 3.49
N GLU A 300 6.84 -0.68 2.92
CA GLU A 300 6.58 -1.93 3.65
C GLU A 300 7.35 -3.13 3.08
N ARG A 301 8.10 -2.92 2.01
CA ARG A 301 8.80 -3.95 1.26
C ARG A 301 10.25 -3.57 0.98
N VAL A 302 11.10 -4.56 0.90
CA VAL A 302 12.48 -4.43 0.41
C VAL A 302 12.66 -5.33 -0.80
N ALA A 303 13.22 -4.78 -1.87
CA ALA A 303 13.66 -5.53 -3.05
C ALA A 303 15.18 -5.73 -2.99
N LEU A 304 15.63 -6.91 -3.39
CA LEU A 304 17.02 -7.33 -3.36
C LEU A 304 17.39 -7.93 -4.70
N ILE A 305 18.51 -7.54 -5.27
CA ILE A 305 19.09 -8.20 -6.44
C ILE A 305 19.87 -9.44 -5.98
N ASP A 306 19.48 -10.62 -6.45
CA ASP A 306 20.17 -11.89 -6.16
C ASP A 306 20.27 -12.78 -7.41
N ARG A 307 21.46 -12.84 -8.03
CA ARG A 307 21.81 -13.77 -9.11
C ARG A 307 20.77 -13.86 -10.24
N GLY A 308 20.50 -12.75 -10.91
CA GLY A 308 19.54 -12.70 -12.01
C GLY A 308 18.06 -12.74 -11.56
N LYS A 309 17.80 -12.43 -10.30
CA LYS A 309 16.46 -12.37 -9.71
C LYS A 309 16.28 -11.10 -8.87
N ILE A 310 15.07 -10.64 -8.75
CA ILE A 310 14.68 -9.60 -7.78
C ILE A 310 13.82 -10.28 -6.71
N VAL A 311 14.34 -10.35 -5.50
CA VAL A 311 13.64 -10.93 -4.34
C VAL A 311 12.97 -9.83 -3.55
N ILE A 312 11.65 -9.91 -3.35
CA ILE A 312 10.85 -8.89 -2.68
C ILE A 312 10.31 -9.50 -1.38
N ALA A 313 10.67 -8.89 -0.26
CA ALA A 313 10.26 -9.32 1.07
C ALA A 313 9.60 -8.19 1.86
N PRO A 314 8.72 -8.47 2.82
CA PRO A 314 8.27 -7.47 3.76
C PRO A 314 9.45 -6.95 4.58
N ILE A 315 9.47 -5.63 4.87
CA ILE A 315 10.40 -5.06 5.84
C ILE A 315 9.99 -5.59 7.21
N ALA A 316 10.85 -6.39 7.80
CA ALA A 316 10.59 -6.87 9.15
C ALA A 316 10.78 -5.70 10.12
N PRO A 317 9.86 -5.48 11.07
CA PRO A 317 10.09 -4.54 12.16
C PRO A 317 11.38 -4.96 12.92
N ASP A 318 12.31 -4.04 13.12
CA ASP A 318 13.60 -4.32 13.78
C ASP A 318 13.46 -4.86 15.21
N ASP A 319 12.35 -4.57 15.89
CA ASP A 319 12.13 -4.91 17.31
C ASP A 319 11.13 -6.03 17.58
N ALA A 320 10.45 -6.61 16.58
CA ALA A 320 9.33 -7.52 16.81
C ALA A 320 9.73 -8.98 17.16
N CYS A 321 11.03 -9.30 17.24
CA CYS A 321 11.51 -10.67 17.39
C CYS A 321 12.53 -10.88 18.51
N LEU A 322 12.48 -10.09 19.58
CA LEU A 322 13.25 -10.37 20.79
C LEU A 322 12.38 -11.19 21.74
N THR A 323 12.64 -12.50 21.86
CA THR A 323 11.91 -13.38 22.74
C THR A 323 12.82 -13.86 23.86
N THR A 324 12.38 -13.66 25.10
CA THR A 324 13.08 -14.13 26.28
C THR A 324 12.59 -15.53 26.64
N VAL A 325 13.51 -16.50 26.71
CA VAL A 325 13.21 -17.90 27.03
C VAL A 325 13.68 -18.19 28.47
N ARG A 326 12.74 -18.38 29.38
CA ARG A 326 13.03 -18.72 30.78
C ARG A 326 13.40 -20.19 30.94
N LYS A 327 14.17 -20.52 31.94
CA LYS A 327 14.48 -21.93 32.29
C LYS A 327 13.18 -22.70 32.49
N GLY A 328 13.07 -23.88 31.84
CA GLY A 328 11.86 -24.71 31.91
C GLY A 328 10.73 -24.29 30.94
N ALA A 329 10.92 -23.27 30.12
CA ALA A 329 9.94 -22.96 29.08
C ALA A 329 9.84 -24.13 28.08
N PRO A 330 8.62 -24.64 27.78
CA PRO A 330 8.48 -25.79 26.87
C PRO A 330 8.69 -25.43 25.40
N ARG A 331 8.43 -24.16 25.03
CA ARG A 331 8.55 -23.68 23.64
C ARG A 331 8.70 -22.17 23.56
N SER A 332 9.21 -21.70 22.42
CA SER A 332 9.20 -20.29 22.02
C SER A 332 8.94 -20.15 20.52
N TYR A 333 8.59 -18.95 20.07
CA TYR A 333 8.27 -18.67 18.67
C TYR A 333 9.33 -17.80 18.03
N CYS A 334 9.71 -18.13 16.79
CA CYS A 334 10.64 -17.34 15.97
C CYS A 334 10.17 -17.25 14.51
N GLY A 335 9.58 -16.12 14.15
CA GLY A 335 8.96 -15.95 12.84
C GLY A 335 7.82 -16.96 12.64
N ASN A 336 7.91 -17.80 11.58
CA ASN A 336 6.97 -18.87 11.25
C ASN A 336 7.44 -20.25 11.79
N SER A 337 8.26 -20.27 12.83
CA SER A 337 8.76 -21.51 13.42
C SER A 337 8.55 -21.52 14.93
N VAL A 338 8.45 -22.72 15.48
CA VAL A 338 8.42 -22.97 16.92
C VAL A 338 9.68 -23.71 17.33
N LEU A 339 10.30 -23.26 18.41
CA LEU A 339 11.40 -23.99 19.07
C LEU A 339 10.83 -24.69 20.29
N TYR A 340 10.99 -26.01 20.34
CA TYR A 340 10.65 -26.84 21.50
C TYR A 340 11.91 -27.12 22.31
N TYR A 341 11.82 -27.03 23.63
CA TYR A 341 12.92 -27.19 24.56
C TYR A 341 12.67 -28.42 25.45
N GLU A 342 13.61 -29.36 25.43
CA GLU A 342 13.54 -30.60 26.18
C GLU A 342 14.85 -30.81 26.98
N TYR A 343 14.73 -30.99 28.29
CA TYR A 343 15.88 -31.33 29.12
C TYR A 343 16.02 -32.84 29.14
N CYS A 344 17.22 -33.33 28.86
CA CYS A 344 17.55 -34.74 28.82
C CYS A 344 18.81 -34.98 29.63
N ASP A 345 18.90 -36.16 30.21
CA ASP A 345 20.15 -36.69 30.79
C ASP A 345 21.09 -37.13 29.67
N ILE A 346 22.39 -36.91 29.77
CA ILE A 346 23.38 -37.28 28.73
C ILE A 346 23.28 -38.78 28.39
N ASP A 347 23.02 -39.63 29.37
CA ASP A 347 22.88 -41.09 29.21
C ASP A 347 21.70 -41.50 28.33
N THR A 348 20.74 -40.60 28.11
CA THR A 348 19.58 -40.83 27.23
C THR A 348 19.88 -40.49 25.77
N ILE A 349 21.00 -39.81 25.49
CA ILE A 349 21.37 -39.35 24.14
C ILE A 349 22.07 -40.50 23.39
N LYS A 350 21.33 -41.17 22.51
CA LYS A 350 21.84 -42.26 21.67
C LYS A 350 22.54 -41.79 20.37
N ASN A 351 22.28 -40.57 19.92
CA ASN A 351 22.83 -40.05 18.69
C ASN A 351 23.29 -38.59 18.85
N PHE A 352 24.57 -38.35 18.64
CA PHE A 352 25.21 -37.03 18.68
C PHE A 352 25.20 -36.33 17.32
N GLY A 353 24.95 -37.07 16.23
CA GLY A 353 24.80 -36.52 14.87
C GLY A 353 23.34 -36.19 14.56
N VAL A 354 22.88 -35.02 15.00
CA VAL A 354 21.49 -34.56 14.77
C VAL A 354 21.36 -33.68 13.53
N PRO A 355 20.18 -33.64 12.89
CA PRO A 355 19.89 -32.73 11.78
C PRO A 355 20.05 -31.27 12.19
N GLU A 356 20.24 -30.37 11.22
CA GLU A 356 20.47 -28.93 11.48
C GLU A 356 19.31 -28.22 12.19
N ASN A 357 18.09 -28.74 12.09
CA ASN A 357 16.91 -28.22 12.80
C ASN A 357 16.85 -28.66 14.27
N ILE A 358 17.82 -29.45 14.74
CA ILE A 358 17.95 -29.87 16.16
C ILE A 358 19.29 -29.38 16.68
N ALA A 359 19.28 -28.76 17.85
CA ALA A 359 20.47 -28.46 18.63
C ALA A 359 20.49 -29.30 19.90
N GLN A 360 21.64 -29.87 20.24
CA GLN A 360 21.94 -30.51 21.53
C GLN A 360 23.10 -29.75 22.15
N VAL A 361 22.84 -29.09 23.29
CA VAL A 361 23.83 -28.22 23.94
C VAL A 361 23.93 -28.57 25.42
N ASP A 362 25.08 -28.33 25.99
CA ASP A 362 25.37 -28.49 27.41
C ASP A 362 24.55 -27.48 28.20
N ALA A 363 23.55 -27.99 28.93
CA ALA A 363 22.60 -27.14 29.66
C ALA A 363 23.22 -26.47 30.89
N ASP A 364 24.31 -27.04 31.43
CA ASP A 364 25.00 -26.53 32.63
C ASP A 364 25.84 -25.27 32.31
N LYS A 365 26.18 -25.06 31.03
CA LYS A 365 26.85 -23.85 30.54
C LYS A 365 25.91 -22.70 30.22
N LEU A 366 24.59 -22.93 30.22
CA LEU A 366 23.63 -21.93 29.81
C LEU A 366 23.27 -20.98 30.96
N GLN A 367 23.31 -19.70 30.66
CA GLN A 367 22.83 -18.62 31.53
C GLN A 367 21.40 -18.20 31.10
N PHE A 368 20.42 -18.51 31.95
CA PHE A 368 19.04 -18.12 31.72
C PHE A 368 18.74 -16.73 32.32
N PRO A 369 17.82 -15.95 31.68
CA PRO A 369 17.02 -16.32 30.52
C PRO A 369 17.83 -16.29 29.22
N LEU A 370 17.53 -17.24 28.30
CA LEU A 370 18.08 -17.18 26.95
C LEU A 370 17.36 -16.12 26.13
N THR A 371 18.07 -15.55 25.15
CA THR A 371 17.52 -14.55 24.26
C THR A 371 17.45 -15.09 22.82
N LEU A 372 16.26 -15.10 22.23
CA LEU A 372 16.05 -15.47 20.85
C LEU A 372 15.80 -14.19 20.05
N ARG A 373 16.67 -13.88 19.08
CA ARG A 373 16.57 -12.70 18.23
C ARG A 373 17.08 -12.94 16.81
N ARG A 374 16.81 -12.05 15.91
CA ARG A 374 17.50 -12.04 14.61
C ARG A 374 18.99 -11.76 14.81
N TRP A 375 19.81 -12.32 13.93
CA TRP A 375 21.21 -11.97 13.91
C TRP A 375 21.42 -10.50 13.48
N ARG A 376 22.53 -9.90 13.89
CA ARG A 376 22.90 -8.51 13.62
C ARG A 376 24.31 -8.45 13.02
N ASP A 377 24.58 -7.37 12.29
CA ASP A 377 25.95 -7.13 11.82
C ASP A 377 26.90 -7.03 13.02
N GLY A 378 28.03 -7.72 12.92
CA GLY A 378 28.99 -7.84 14.02
C GLY A 378 28.81 -9.11 14.87
N ASP A 379 27.69 -9.83 14.79
CA ASP A 379 27.52 -11.13 15.47
C ASP A 379 28.57 -12.14 15.02
N TRP A 380 29.11 -12.86 15.99
CA TRP A 380 30.08 -13.91 15.78
C TRP A 380 29.82 -15.11 16.71
N PHE A 381 30.29 -16.27 16.31
CA PHE A 381 30.24 -17.50 17.10
C PHE A 381 31.43 -18.38 16.73
N VAL A 382 31.63 -19.46 17.47
CA VAL A 382 32.60 -20.52 17.13
C VAL A 382 31.81 -21.70 16.56
N PRO A 383 31.77 -21.90 15.24
CA PRO A 383 30.99 -22.99 14.66
C PRO A 383 31.43 -24.34 15.19
N PHE A 384 30.52 -25.24 15.55
CA PHE A 384 30.82 -26.58 16.04
C PHE A 384 31.81 -27.29 15.15
N GLY A 385 32.90 -27.80 15.76
CA GLY A 385 34.02 -28.44 15.08
C GLY A 385 35.11 -27.48 14.58
N MET A 386 35.02 -26.18 14.88
CA MET A 386 36.04 -25.17 14.59
C MET A 386 36.65 -24.59 15.87
N THR A 387 37.89 -24.13 15.79
CA THR A 387 38.58 -23.53 16.96
C THR A 387 38.61 -22.01 16.94
N GLY A 388 38.15 -21.39 15.85
CA GLY A 388 38.20 -19.94 15.64
C GLY A 388 36.83 -19.27 15.61
N ARG A 389 36.82 -17.97 15.99
CA ARG A 389 35.62 -17.12 15.84
C ARG A 389 35.31 -16.90 14.37
N LYS A 390 34.06 -16.99 13.98
CA LYS A 390 33.57 -16.69 12.64
C LYS A 390 32.39 -15.72 12.72
N LYS A 391 32.39 -14.67 11.90
CA LYS A 391 31.24 -13.80 11.79
C LYS A 391 30.05 -14.59 11.25
N VAL A 392 28.85 -14.32 11.78
CA VAL A 392 27.61 -14.93 11.29
C VAL A 392 27.40 -14.61 9.81
N SER A 393 27.69 -13.37 9.38
CA SER A 393 27.67 -12.96 7.97
C SER A 393 28.49 -13.88 7.07
N ASP A 394 29.73 -14.16 7.47
CA ASP A 394 30.68 -14.96 6.67
C ASP A 394 30.26 -16.43 6.65
N PHE A 395 29.79 -16.95 7.79
CA PHE A 395 29.25 -18.32 7.86
C PHE A 395 28.06 -18.50 6.90
N LEU A 396 27.14 -17.53 6.87
CA LEU A 396 25.96 -17.57 6.00
C LEU A 396 26.33 -17.39 4.51
N VAL A 397 27.42 -16.69 4.20
CA VAL A 397 27.97 -16.60 2.82
C VAL A 397 28.52 -17.94 2.38
N ASP A 398 29.38 -18.56 3.20
CA ASP A 398 30.01 -19.84 2.90
C ASP A 398 28.99 -20.99 2.78
N ALA A 399 27.94 -20.94 3.58
CA ALA A 399 26.81 -21.87 3.49
C ALA A 399 25.86 -21.57 2.30
N LYS A 400 26.20 -20.59 1.43
CA LYS A 400 25.43 -20.18 0.25
C LYS A 400 23.96 -19.85 0.57
N VAL A 401 23.70 -19.33 1.78
CA VAL A 401 22.37 -18.93 2.22
C VAL A 401 21.92 -17.75 1.40
N SER A 402 20.69 -17.78 0.87
CA SER A 402 20.12 -16.67 0.12
C SER A 402 19.99 -15.44 1.01
N VAL A 403 20.02 -14.24 0.43
CA VAL A 403 19.97 -13.00 1.23
C VAL A 403 18.64 -12.84 1.94
N ALA A 404 17.55 -13.33 1.34
CA ALA A 404 16.23 -13.35 1.99
C ALA A 404 16.19 -14.24 3.24
N GLU A 405 16.83 -15.42 3.18
CA GLU A 405 16.96 -16.30 4.34
C GLU A 405 17.89 -15.71 5.40
N LYS A 406 19.00 -15.04 4.98
CA LYS A 406 19.89 -14.32 5.92
C LYS A 406 19.12 -13.32 6.77
N GLN A 407 18.20 -12.55 6.19
CA GLN A 407 17.38 -11.57 6.92
C GLN A 407 16.43 -12.22 7.95
N ARG A 408 16.05 -13.47 7.74
CA ARG A 408 15.16 -14.24 8.62
C ARG A 408 15.91 -15.12 9.61
N GLN A 409 17.23 -15.12 9.54
CA GLN A 409 18.04 -15.97 10.40
C GLN A 409 17.96 -15.52 11.87
N PHE A 410 17.65 -16.46 12.73
CA PHE A 410 17.62 -16.26 14.18
C PHE A 410 18.88 -16.81 14.82
N VAL A 411 19.24 -16.22 15.94
CA VAL A 411 20.27 -16.69 16.87
C VAL A 411 19.66 -16.85 18.25
N LEU A 412 20.03 -17.93 18.93
CA LEU A 412 19.73 -18.16 20.34
C LEU A 412 21.00 -17.82 21.14
N LEU A 413 20.85 -16.95 22.14
CA LEU A 413 21.95 -16.45 22.97
C LEU A 413 21.77 -16.89 24.42
N SER A 414 22.91 -17.11 25.08
CA SER A 414 23.06 -17.23 26.54
C SER A 414 23.89 -16.01 26.98
N GLY A 415 23.26 -15.07 27.69
CA GLY A 415 23.85 -13.74 27.86
C GLY A 415 24.06 -13.07 26.50
N ASP A 416 25.32 -12.66 26.23
CA ASP A 416 25.70 -12.04 24.94
C ASP A 416 26.32 -13.04 23.95
N GLU A 417 26.43 -14.31 24.31
CA GLU A 417 27.07 -15.34 23.48
C GLU A 417 26.07 -16.14 22.68
N ILE A 418 26.32 -16.33 21.39
CA ILE A 418 25.49 -17.18 20.54
C ILE A 418 25.71 -18.65 20.93
N VAL A 419 24.60 -19.33 21.21
CA VAL A 419 24.54 -20.78 21.51
C VAL A 419 24.23 -21.56 20.24
N TRP A 420 23.31 -21.03 19.43
CA TRP A 420 22.84 -21.70 18.23
C TRP A 420 22.47 -20.70 17.13
N LEU A 421 23.05 -20.86 15.96
CA LEU A 421 22.53 -20.29 14.74
C LEU A 421 21.33 -21.14 14.30
N VAL A 422 20.13 -20.69 14.62
CA VAL A 422 18.90 -21.48 14.66
C VAL A 422 18.62 -22.19 13.34
N GLY A 423 18.52 -23.53 13.38
CA GLY A 423 18.30 -24.35 12.20
C GLY A 423 19.54 -24.57 11.36
N ARG A 424 20.75 -24.31 11.90
CA ARG A 424 22.02 -24.49 11.18
C ARG A 424 23.11 -25.13 12.06
N ARG A 425 23.82 -24.34 12.87
CA ARG A 425 24.99 -24.81 13.60
C ARG A 425 25.02 -24.28 15.02
N ILE A 426 25.34 -25.13 15.98
CA ILE A 426 25.60 -24.73 17.38
C ILE A 426 27.00 -24.10 17.48
N ASP A 427 27.19 -23.32 18.55
CA ASP A 427 28.51 -22.84 18.94
C ASP A 427 29.29 -23.96 19.66
N ASP A 428 30.57 -24.13 19.32
CA ASP A 428 31.43 -25.21 19.86
C ASP A 428 31.65 -25.13 21.36
N ARG A 429 31.53 -23.92 21.94
CA ARG A 429 31.65 -23.70 23.40
C ARG A 429 30.57 -24.39 24.21
N TYR A 430 29.39 -24.55 23.61
CA TYR A 430 28.21 -25.19 24.20
C TYR A 430 28.01 -26.64 23.75
N ARG A 431 28.99 -27.23 23.07
CA ARG A 431 28.94 -28.63 22.67
C ARG A 431 28.90 -29.57 23.89
N LEU A 432 28.35 -30.74 23.66
CA LEU A 432 28.41 -31.84 24.65
C LEU A 432 29.84 -32.32 24.79
N THR A 433 30.25 -32.57 26.01
CA THR A 433 31.58 -33.10 26.37
C THR A 433 31.38 -34.31 27.29
N PRO A 434 32.46 -35.12 27.57
CA PRO A 434 32.35 -36.22 28.54
C PRO A 434 31.93 -35.79 29.95
N ASP A 435 32.13 -34.52 30.29
CA ASP A 435 31.78 -33.94 31.59
C ASP A 435 30.34 -33.33 31.62
N THR A 436 29.59 -33.40 30.52
CA THR A 436 28.22 -32.89 30.45
C THR A 436 27.27 -33.87 31.16
N GLU A 437 26.53 -33.38 32.11
CA GLU A 437 25.47 -34.16 32.82
C GLU A 437 24.10 -33.87 32.23
N ASN A 438 23.76 -32.59 32.06
CA ASN A 438 22.45 -32.14 31.61
C ASN A 438 22.50 -31.61 30.17
N VAL A 439 21.59 -32.06 29.31
CA VAL A 439 21.48 -31.66 27.92
C VAL A 439 20.20 -30.87 27.68
N LEU A 440 20.30 -29.71 27.02
CA LEU A 440 19.15 -29.06 26.45
C LEU A 440 19.04 -29.40 24.97
N ARG A 441 18.03 -30.17 24.61
CA ARG A 441 17.65 -30.44 23.24
C ARG A 441 16.65 -29.42 22.77
N ILE A 442 16.93 -28.77 21.62
CA ILE A 442 16.09 -27.74 21.03
C ILE A 442 15.73 -28.19 19.62
N THR A 443 14.42 -28.35 19.36
CA THR A 443 13.91 -28.76 18.04
C THR A 443 13.18 -27.62 17.38
N LYS A 444 13.57 -27.27 16.15
CA LYS A 444 12.86 -26.28 15.33
C LYS A 444 11.87 -26.96 14.41
N GLU A 445 10.62 -26.52 14.46
CA GLU A 445 9.55 -26.92 13.54
C GLU A 445 8.96 -25.70 12.83
N ILE A 446 8.56 -25.87 11.59
CA ILE A 446 7.87 -24.83 10.79
C ILE A 446 6.37 -24.99 11.02
N VAL A 447 5.68 -23.90 11.34
CA VAL A 447 4.24 -23.85 11.61
C VAL A 447 3.49 -23.29 10.44
#